data_bf3cf0d59893c46673043b7ed3d9634e
#
_entry.id   bf3cf0d59893c46673043b7ed3d9634e
#
_cell.length_a   1.000
_cell.length_b   1.000
_cell.length_c   1.000
_cell.angle_alpha   90.00
_cell.angle_beta   90.00
_cell.angle_gamma   90.00
#
_symmetry.space_group_name_H-M   'P 1'
#
loop_
_entity.id
_entity.type
_entity.pdbx_description
1 polymer ?
#
loop_
_entity_poly.entity_id
_entity_poly.type
_entity_poly.pdbx_seq_one_letter_code
_entity_poly.pdbx_strand_id
1 'polypeptide(L)'
;EISYWHLWTDEQGVSHQSLCALSAFEFQGVGDADPQWNDKQPRGESTVVFTVQPVGWVGEWHENPAPQWIVPLLGRWWVEAMDGTRREFGPGEMSLGEDQNCVKDAQGRLGHRSGVVGDEPAVLMTVRLHVPPVRAPGHFE
;
A
#
# COMPACT_ATOMS: atom_id res chain seq x y z
N GLU A 1 -2.17 -13.69 -11.56
CA GLU A 1 -2.76 -12.41 -11.11
C GLU A 1 -2.67 -12.33 -9.58
N ILE A 2 -2.15 -11.23 -9.06
CA ILE A 2 -2.02 -10.99 -7.63
C ILE A 2 -2.73 -9.68 -7.31
N SER A 3 -3.77 -9.75 -6.47
CA SER A 3 -4.56 -8.58 -6.10
C SER A 3 -3.87 -7.70 -5.06
N TYR A 4 -4.13 -6.41 -5.13
CA TYR A 4 -3.72 -5.44 -4.12
C TYR A 4 -4.74 -4.30 -4.03
N TRP A 5 -4.80 -3.63 -2.88
CA TRP A 5 -5.58 -2.42 -2.71
C TRP A 5 -4.70 -1.21 -2.95
N HIS A 6 -5.09 -0.38 -3.91
CA HIS A 6 -4.40 0.85 -4.26
C HIS A 6 -5.05 2.03 -3.54
N LEU A 7 -4.33 2.61 -2.60
CA LEU A 7 -4.70 3.85 -1.94
C LEU A 7 -4.14 4.99 -2.81
N TRP A 8 -5.02 5.84 -3.35
CA TRP A 8 -4.66 6.87 -4.31
C TRP A 8 -5.44 8.16 -4.07
N THR A 9 -4.97 9.27 -4.62
CA THR A 9 -5.57 10.60 -4.44
C THR A 9 -6.17 11.08 -5.75
N ASP A 10 -7.42 11.52 -5.70
CA ASP A 10 -8.11 12.09 -6.87
C ASP A 10 -7.72 13.55 -7.14
N GLU A 11 -8.31 14.16 -8.18
CA GLU A 11 -8.01 15.54 -8.58
C GLU A 11 -8.49 16.59 -7.55
N GLN A 12 -9.44 16.24 -6.68
CA GLN A 12 -9.94 17.11 -5.61
C GLN A 12 -9.14 16.95 -4.31
N GLY A 13 -8.14 16.09 -4.29
CA GLY A 13 -7.31 15.84 -3.11
C GLY A 13 -7.93 14.88 -2.09
N VAL A 14 -8.89 14.05 -2.51
CA VAL A 14 -9.54 13.04 -1.67
C VAL A 14 -8.91 11.68 -1.93
N SER A 15 -8.55 10.96 -0.89
CA SER A 15 -8.00 9.62 -1.01
C SER A 15 -9.08 8.56 -1.15
N HIS A 16 -8.80 7.53 -1.93
CA HIS A 16 -9.66 6.39 -2.26
C HIS A 16 -8.88 5.10 -2.17
N GLN A 17 -9.60 3.98 -2.09
CA GLN A 17 -8.99 2.65 -2.21
C GLN A 17 -9.69 1.85 -3.31
N SER A 18 -8.91 1.38 -4.29
CA SER A 18 -9.40 0.56 -5.41
C SER A 18 -8.72 -0.80 -5.42
N LEU A 19 -9.49 -1.85 -5.68
CA LEU A 19 -8.94 -3.19 -5.87
C LEU A 19 -8.32 -3.27 -7.26
N CYS A 20 -7.05 -3.59 -7.31
CA CYS A 20 -6.24 -3.70 -8.52
C CYS A 20 -5.53 -5.05 -8.56
N ALA A 21 -4.86 -5.35 -9.66
CA ALA A 21 -4.12 -6.59 -9.82
C ALA A 21 -2.79 -6.37 -10.53
N LEU A 22 -1.77 -7.07 -10.06
CA LEU A 22 -0.54 -7.28 -10.83
C LEU A 22 -0.85 -8.34 -11.88
N SER A 23 -0.73 -8.03 -13.15
CA SER A 23 -1.13 -8.90 -14.24
C SER A 23 -0.11 -8.99 -15.38
N ALA A 24 0.95 -8.18 -15.31
CA ALA A 24 2.01 -8.16 -16.33
C ALA A 24 3.08 -9.25 -16.11
N PHE A 25 2.62 -10.49 -15.90
CA PHE A 25 3.52 -11.62 -15.65
C PHE A 25 4.13 -12.13 -16.93
N GLU A 26 5.45 -12.28 -16.94
CA GLU A 26 6.21 -12.86 -18.05
C GLU A 26 6.87 -14.16 -17.58
N PHE A 27 6.84 -15.19 -18.44
CA PHE A 27 7.43 -16.48 -18.15
C PHE A 27 8.92 -16.45 -18.52
N GLN A 28 9.77 -16.25 -17.53
CA GLN A 28 11.20 -16.05 -17.72
C GLN A 28 12.02 -16.80 -16.67
N GLY A 29 13.21 -17.23 -17.07
CA GLY A 29 14.21 -17.75 -16.15
C GLY A 29 14.91 -16.61 -15.40
N VAL A 30 15.39 -16.91 -14.19
CA VAL A 30 16.24 -16.03 -13.40
C VAL A 30 17.56 -16.74 -13.18
N GLY A 31 18.64 -16.23 -13.80
CA GLY A 31 19.93 -16.93 -13.82
C GLY A 31 19.79 -18.29 -14.50
N ASP A 32 20.30 -19.36 -13.84
CA ASP A 32 20.23 -20.73 -14.33
C ASP A 32 18.99 -21.48 -13.84
N ALA A 33 18.05 -20.80 -13.18
CA ALA A 33 16.82 -21.43 -12.69
C ALA A 33 15.83 -21.65 -13.85
N ASP A 34 14.98 -22.68 -13.67
CA ASP A 34 13.88 -22.93 -14.62
C ASP A 34 12.97 -21.71 -14.73
N PRO A 35 12.34 -21.49 -15.89
CA PRO A 35 11.41 -20.37 -16.07
C PRO A 35 10.25 -20.38 -15.08
N GLN A 36 9.88 -19.20 -14.64
CA GLN A 36 8.72 -18.95 -13.76
C GLN A 36 8.01 -17.66 -14.18
N TRP A 37 6.83 -17.44 -13.66
CA TRP A 37 6.07 -16.23 -13.97
C TRP A 37 6.49 -15.09 -13.05
N ASN A 38 6.94 -13.98 -13.63
CA ASN A 38 7.40 -12.78 -12.91
C ASN A 38 6.69 -11.53 -13.42
N ASP A 39 6.15 -10.74 -12.51
CA ASP A 39 5.77 -9.36 -12.75
C ASP A 39 6.86 -8.49 -12.14
N LYS A 40 7.67 -7.89 -13.00
CA LYS A 40 8.84 -7.13 -12.57
C LYS A 40 8.50 -5.65 -12.46
N GLN A 41 8.57 -5.15 -11.24
CA GLN A 41 8.37 -3.72 -10.99
C GLN A 41 9.49 -2.88 -11.61
N PRO A 42 9.20 -1.61 -11.99
CA PRO A 42 10.21 -0.72 -12.54
C PRO A 42 11.43 -0.59 -11.63
N ARG A 43 12.61 -0.53 -12.23
CA ARG A 43 13.85 -0.30 -11.48
C ARG A 43 13.86 1.10 -10.90
N GLY A 44 14.34 1.24 -9.67
CA GLY A 44 14.46 2.52 -8.99
C GLY A 44 15.06 2.36 -7.61
N GLU A 45 15.28 3.48 -6.95
CA GLU A 45 15.69 3.49 -5.55
C GLU A 45 14.52 3.12 -4.66
N SER A 46 14.80 2.38 -3.60
CA SER A 46 13.81 1.99 -2.62
C SER A 46 14.38 1.99 -1.21
N THR A 47 13.51 2.13 -0.23
CA THR A 47 13.82 1.92 1.18
C THR A 47 12.91 0.86 1.73
N VAL A 48 13.47 -0.17 2.33
CA VAL A 48 12.69 -1.23 3.02
C VAL A 48 12.62 -0.89 4.50
N VAL A 49 11.40 -0.87 5.04
CA VAL A 49 11.14 -0.59 6.46
C VAL A 49 10.38 -1.75 7.07
N PHE A 50 10.81 -2.24 8.21
CA PHE A 50 10.07 -3.20 9.01
C PHE A 50 9.50 -2.48 10.24
N THR A 51 8.19 -2.63 10.46
CA THR A 51 7.49 -1.92 11.52
C THR A 51 6.72 -2.91 12.40
N VAL A 52 6.80 -2.72 13.70
CA VAL A 52 5.95 -3.43 14.67
C VAL A 52 4.97 -2.40 15.26
N GLN A 53 3.69 -2.62 15.02
CA GLN A 53 2.62 -1.82 15.62
C GLN A 53 2.01 -2.60 16.78
N PRO A 54 2.09 -2.08 18.01
CA PRO A 54 1.55 -2.81 19.17
C PRO A 54 0.04 -2.93 19.12
N VAL A 55 -0.50 -3.85 19.91
CA VAL A 55 -1.95 -4.01 20.09
C VAL A 55 -2.59 -2.67 20.46
N GLY A 56 -3.67 -2.33 19.78
CA GLY A 56 -4.40 -1.08 20.00
C GLY A 56 -3.81 0.16 19.35
N TRP A 57 -2.69 0.03 18.64
CA TRP A 57 -2.09 1.16 17.93
C TRP A 57 -3.03 1.69 16.84
N VAL A 58 -3.21 3.01 16.82
CA VAL A 58 -3.93 3.74 15.77
C VAL A 58 -3.11 4.97 15.42
N GLY A 59 -2.78 5.11 14.12
CA GLY A 59 -2.08 6.29 13.62
C GLY A 59 -3.04 7.43 13.30
N GLU A 60 -2.54 8.66 13.41
CA GLU A 60 -3.28 9.86 13.01
C GLU A 60 -3.38 9.94 11.48
N TRP A 61 -4.32 10.73 10.98
CA TRP A 61 -4.45 11.02 9.56
C TRP A 61 -3.15 11.61 9.00
N HIS A 62 -2.58 10.98 7.99
CA HIS A 62 -1.37 11.44 7.32
C HIS A 62 -1.24 10.77 5.94
N GLU A 63 -0.47 11.38 5.07
CA GLU A 63 -0.10 10.80 3.78
C GLU A 63 1.05 9.80 3.96
N ASN A 64 1.14 8.82 3.05
CA ASN A 64 2.40 8.08 2.89
C ASN A 64 3.49 9.05 2.43
N PRO A 65 4.73 8.93 2.93
CA PRO A 65 5.81 9.88 2.57
C PRO A 65 6.23 9.80 1.10
N ALA A 66 6.02 8.65 0.47
CA ALA A 66 6.22 8.37 -0.95
C ALA A 66 5.37 7.16 -1.31
N PRO A 67 5.13 6.86 -2.59
CA PRO A 67 4.47 5.61 -2.97
C PRO A 67 5.17 4.42 -2.35
N GLN A 68 4.42 3.53 -1.70
CA GLN A 68 5.02 2.40 -1.01
C GLN A 68 4.11 1.18 -0.95
N TRP A 69 4.71 0.02 -1.16
CA TRP A 69 4.08 -1.26 -0.88
C TRP A 69 4.12 -1.53 0.61
N ILE A 70 2.99 -1.97 1.16
CA ILE A 70 2.86 -2.35 2.56
C ILE A 70 2.26 -3.73 2.62
N VAL A 71 2.96 -4.66 3.27
CA VAL A 71 2.56 -6.06 3.37
C VAL A 71 2.66 -6.49 4.83
N PRO A 72 1.56 -6.84 5.49
CA PRO A 72 1.63 -7.47 6.80
C PRO A 72 2.35 -8.81 6.70
N LEU A 73 3.26 -9.06 7.61
CA LEU A 73 3.96 -10.33 7.78
C LEU A 73 3.31 -11.17 8.89
N LEU A 74 2.84 -10.49 9.94
CA LEU A 74 2.13 -11.08 11.08
C LEU A 74 1.02 -10.13 11.53
N GLY A 75 -0.02 -10.68 12.15
CA GLY A 75 -1.15 -9.90 12.65
C GLY A 75 -2.03 -9.36 11.53
N ARG A 76 -2.90 -8.44 11.89
CA ARG A 76 -3.84 -7.79 10.97
C ARG A 76 -3.81 -6.29 11.15
N TRP A 77 -4.00 -5.57 10.07
CA TRP A 77 -3.89 -4.12 9.98
C TRP A 77 -5.03 -3.58 9.11
N TRP A 78 -5.51 -2.39 9.41
CA TRP A 78 -6.55 -1.74 8.61
C TRP A 78 -6.08 -0.37 8.11
N VAL A 79 -6.64 0.06 6.97
CA VAL A 79 -6.45 1.38 6.37
C VAL A 79 -7.80 1.99 6.06
N GLU A 80 -7.97 3.25 6.45
CA GLU A 80 -9.16 4.06 6.14
C GLU A 80 -8.74 5.26 5.29
N ALA A 81 -9.40 5.42 4.13
CA ALA A 81 -9.20 6.55 3.25
C ALA A 81 -10.16 7.70 3.57
N MET A 82 -9.89 8.90 3.02
CA MET A 82 -10.74 10.08 3.22
C MET A 82 -12.15 9.91 2.67
N ASP A 83 -12.35 9.04 1.67
CA ASP A 83 -13.67 8.72 1.12
C ASP A 83 -14.52 7.82 2.02
N GLY A 84 -14.00 7.44 3.19
CA GLY A 84 -14.67 6.57 4.15
C GLY A 84 -14.47 5.08 3.93
N THR A 85 -13.77 4.67 2.87
CA THR A 85 -13.47 3.25 2.65
C THR A 85 -12.44 2.76 3.66
N ARG A 86 -12.71 1.60 4.26
CA ARG A 86 -11.82 0.93 5.21
C ARG A 86 -11.58 -0.50 4.74
N ARG A 87 -10.31 -0.88 4.67
CA ARG A 87 -9.90 -2.24 4.27
C ARG A 87 -8.99 -2.83 5.33
N GLU A 88 -9.16 -4.13 5.56
CA GLU A 88 -8.31 -4.90 6.46
C GLU A 88 -7.37 -5.77 5.67
N PHE A 89 -6.16 -5.96 6.20
CA PHE A 89 -5.08 -6.74 5.58
C PHE A 89 -4.52 -7.73 6.59
N GLY A 90 -4.47 -8.99 6.19
CA GLY A 90 -3.74 -10.03 6.90
C GLY A 90 -2.41 -10.34 6.24
N PRO A 91 -1.65 -11.32 6.76
CA PRO A 91 -0.36 -11.71 6.21
C PRO A 91 -0.43 -12.02 4.70
N GLY A 92 0.47 -11.40 3.93
CA GLY A 92 0.56 -11.58 2.48
C GLY A 92 -0.40 -10.73 1.65
N GLU A 93 -1.38 -10.08 2.24
CA GLU A 93 -2.25 -9.14 1.53
C GLU A 93 -1.55 -7.79 1.39
N MET A 94 -1.72 -7.12 0.24
CA MET A 94 -0.90 -5.96 -0.10
C MET A 94 -1.73 -4.68 -0.25
N SER A 95 -1.17 -3.59 0.27
CA SER A 95 -1.63 -2.22 0.02
C SER A 95 -0.54 -1.45 -0.72
N LEU A 96 -0.92 -0.72 -1.79
CA LEU A 96 -0.05 0.28 -2.38
C LEU A 96 -0.48 1.65 -1.88
N GLY A 97 0.31 2.26 -1.01
CA GLY A 97 0.04 3.57 -0.43
C GLY A 97 0.56 4.69 -1.31
N GLU A 98 -0.32 5.29 -2.09
CA GLU A 98 0.02 6.35 -3.04
C GLU A 98 -0.93 7.54 -2.89
N ASP A 99 -1.18 7.93 -1.64
CA ASP A 99 -2.12 8.98 -1.26
C ASP A 99 -1.47 10.36 -1.09
N GLN A 100 -0.37 10.61 -1.76
CA GLN A 100 0.26 11.92 -1.76
C GLN A 100 -0.63 12.95 -2.48
N ASN A 101 -0.43 14.22 -2.17
CA ASN A 101 -1.17 15.35 -2.74
C ASN A 101 -2.65 15.42 -2.33
N CYS A 102 -2.99 14.94 -1.16
CA CYS A 102 -4.30 15.16 -0.57
C CYS A 102 -4.48 16.61 -0.14
N VAL A 103 -5.74 17.04 -0.09
CA VAL A 103 -6.14 18.32 0.48
C VAL A 103 -6.89 18.02 1.78
N LYS A 104 -6.45 18.63 2.88
CA LYS A 104 -7.09 18.45 4.19
C LYS A 104 -8.57 18.88 4.09
N ASP A 105 -9.48 18.00 4.51
CA ASP A 105 -10.91 18.29 4.46
C ASP A 105 -11.40 19.08 5.68
N ALA A 106 -12.70 19.37 5.71
CA ALA A 106 -13.31 20.17 6.80
C ALA A 106 -13.22 19.47 8.18
N GLN A 107 -13.08 18.13 8.21
CA GLN A 107 -12.90 17.36 9.44
C GLN A 107 -11.43 17.18 9.83
N GLY A 108 -10.50 17.79 9.08
CA GLY A 108 -9.07 17.68 9.34
C GLY A 108 -8.42 16.38 8.84
N ARG A 109 -9.12 15.60 8.00
CA ARG A 109 -8.58 14.36 7.45
C ARG A 109 -7.65 14.66 6.28
N LEU A 110 -6.53 13.95 6.24
CA LEU A 110 -5.51 14.08 5.19
C LEU A 110 -4.87 12.72 4.98
N GLY A 111 -4.86 12.24 3.75
CA GLY A 111 -4.25 10.96 3.43
C GLY A 111 -5.08 9.78 3.90
N HIS A 112 -4.58 9.09 4.89
CA HIS A 112 -5.23 7.93 5.49
C HIS A 112 -4.96 7.88 6.99
N ARG A 113 -5.70 7.03 7.67
CA ARG A 113 -5.30 6.54 8.99
C ARG A 113 -5.32 5.03 8.98
N SER A 114 -4.61 4.44 9.93
CA SER A 114 -4.47 3.00 10.01
C SER A 114 -4.36 2.55 11.46
N GLY A 115 -4.53 1.26 11.68
CA GLY A 115 -4.43 0.70 13.01
C GLY A 115 -4.36 -0.81 13.02
N VAL A 116 -4.13 -1.37 14.19
CA VAL A 116 -4.02 -2.81 14.42
C VAL A 116 -5.41 -3.39 14.66
N VAL A 117 -5.68 -4.54 14.03
CA VAL A 117 -6.91 -5.30 14.23
C VAL A 117 -6.63 -6.41 15.23
N GLY A 118 -7.50 -6.53 16.26
CA GLY A 118 -7.43 -7.63 17.20
C GLY A 118 -6.40 -7.46 18.31
N ASP A 119 -6.01 -8.58 18.90
CA ASP A 119 -5.19 -8.66 20.11
C ASP A 119 -3.76 -9.15 19.90
N GLU A 120 -3.29 -9.12 18.66
CA GLU A 120 -1.91 -9.39 18.29
C GLU A 120 -1.27 -8.17 17.65
N PRO A 121 0.03 -7.91 17.85
CA PRO A 121 0.75 -6.86 17.14
C PRO A 121 0.70 -7.10 15.63
N ALA A 122 0.69 -6.03 14.84
CA ALA A 122 0.88 -6.11 13.41
C ALA A 122 2.36 -5.88 13.07
N VAL A 123 2.94 -6.78 12.29
CA VAL A 123 4.30 -6.63 11.77
C VAL A 123 4.19 -6.38 10.28
N LEU A 124 4.70 -5.23 9.83
CA LEU A 124 4.59 -4.77 8.45
C LEU A 124 5.95 -4.70 7.80
N MET A 125 6.03 -5.15 6.54
CA MET A 125 7.13 -4.84 5.64
C MET A 125 6.66 -3.77 4.66
N THR A 126 7.40 -2.68 4.56
CA THR A 126 7.13 -1.59 3.63
C THR A 126 8.27 -1.46 2.66
N VAL A 127 7.96 -1.38 1.36
CA VAL A 127 8.93 -1.05 0.32
C VAL A 127 8.56 0.33 -0.23
N ARG A 128 9.29 1.34 0.20
CA ARG A 128 9.09 2.73 -0.22
C ARG A 128 9.81 2.97 -1.52
N LEU A 129 9.07 3.48 -2.52
CA LEU A 129 9.59 3.77 -3.84
C LEU A 129 9.91 5.27 -3.93
N HIS A 130 11.15 5.62 -4.26
CA HIS A 130 11.54 7.03 -4.38
C HIS A 130 11.19 7.55 -5.78
N VAL A 131 9.89 7.63 -6.06
CA VAL A 131 9.32 8.06 -7.34
C VAL A 131 8.16 9.03 -7.08
N PRO A 132 7.82 9.91 -8.04
CA PRO A 132 6.61 10.72 -7.94
C PRO A 132 5.34 9.85 -7.97
N PRO A 133 4.26 10.24 -7.28
CA PRO A 133 3.00 9.52 -7.35
C PRO A 133 2.33 9.66 -8.72
N VAL A 134 1.61 8.61 -9.11
CA VAL A 134 0.75 8.61 -10.30
C VAL A 134 -0.70 8.65 -9.83
N ARG A 135 -1.48 9.64 -10.29
CA ARG A 135 -2.87 9.83 -9.88
C ARG A 135 -3.85 8.97 -10.70
N ALA A 136 -3.57 7.69 -10.78
CA ALA A 136 -4.42 6.75 -11.49
C ALA A 136 -4.34 5.39 -10.79
N PRO A 137 -5.46 4.85 -10.33
CA PRO A 137 -5.44 3.51 -9.71
C PRO A 137 -5.07 2.47 -10.76
N GLY A 138 -4.36 1.43 -10.32
CA GLY A 138 -4.04 0.31 -11.18
C GLY A 138 -2.96 0.54 -12.23
N HIS A 139 -2.12 1.55 -12.09
CA HIS A 139 -1.09 1.84 -13.09
C HIS A 139 0.02 0.78 -13.20
N PHE A 140 0.01 -0.23 -12.34
CA PHE A 140 0.89 -1.41 -12.45
C PHE A 140 0.22 -2.61 -13.14
N GLU A 141 -0.98 -2.46 -13.66
CA GLU A 141 -1.70 -3.51 -14.41
C GLU A 141 -1.17 -3.69 -15.83
#